data_d764ad85e779fca2f74d0f013142a458
#
_entry.id   d764ad85e779fca2f74d0f013142a458
#
_cell.length_a   1.000
_cell.length_b   1.000
_cell.length_c   1.000
_cell.angle_alpha   90.00
_cell.angle_beta   90.00
_cell.angle_gamma   90.00
#
_symmetry.space_group_name_H-M   'P 1'
#
loop_
_entity.id
_entity.type
_entity.pdbx_description
1 polymer ?
#
loop_
_entity_poly.entity_id
_entity_poly.type
_entity_poly.pdbx_seq_one_letter_code
_entity_poly.pdbx_strand_id
1 'polypeptide(L)'
;MGATMVAVPTNTPNNGDYIMTKALERYGTYADMKWNEAFARRIMNKPDYIRPFRHCHAHLCYQDGLILLVSYNTPVAIAGYTGRLIMLNPERFSNTTTRQIRWFLQDFCKINNP
;
A
#
# COMPACT_ATOMS: atom_id res chain seq x y z
N MET A 1 -11.35 -8.38 17.47
CA MET A 1 -11.14 -8.12 17.51
C MET A 1 -10.91 -7.78 17.37
N GLY A 2 -10.59 -7.97 17.24
CA GLY A 2 -10.18 -7.72 17.19
C GLY A 2 -9.63 -7.79 16.92
N ALA A 3 -9.55 -8.13 16.86
CA ALA A 3 -8.90 -8.20 16.82
C ALA A 3 -8.38 -8.32 16.65
N THR A 4 -8.43 -8.56 16.52
CA THR A 4 -7.82 -8.67 16.62
C THR A 4 -7.23 -8.75 16.66
N MET A 5 -7.12 -9.01 16.63
CA MET A 5 -6.47 -9.03 16.90
C MET A 5 -5.90 -9.17 17.00
N VAL A 6 -5.90 -9.36 16.91
CA VAL A 6 -5.32 -9.45 17.25
C VAL A 6 -4.61 -9.52 17.56
N ALA A 7 -4.74 -10.02 17.63
CA ALA A 7 -4.12 -10.19 18.18
C ALA A 7 -3.16 -10.22 18.15
N VAL A 8 -3.05 -9.95 17.98
CA VAL A 8 -1.86 -9.91 18.09
C VAL A 8 -1.12 -10.54 18.78
N PRO A 9 -0.80 -10.99 18.51
CA PRO A 9 -0.20 -11.81 19.39
C PRO A 9 0.66 -11.17 20.35
N THR A 10 0.58 -11.73 21.39
CA THR A 10 1.31 -11.26 22.48
C THR A 10 2.75 -11.07 22.23
N ASN A 11 3.28 -11.78 21.28
CA ASN A 11 4.68 -11.67 20.97
C ASN A 11 4.91 -10.83 19.73
N THR A 12 4.09 -9.84 19.55
CA THR A 12 4.31 -8.86 18.49
C THR A 12 5.70 -8.26 18.65
N PRO A 13 6.52 -8.28 17.61
CA PRO A 13 7.90 -7.85 17.72
C PRO A 13 8.08 -6.44 18.22
N ASN A 14 7.21 -5.53 17.81
CA ASN A 14 7.29 -4.18 18.33
C ASN A 14 5.96 -3.47 18.12
N ASN A 15 5.70 -2.51 18.98
CA ASN A 15 4.44 -1.78 18.96
C ASN A 15 4.30 -0.90 17.74
N GLY A 16 5.41 -0.37 17.24
CA GLY A 16 5.37 0.50 16.07
C GLY A 16 4.86 -0.23 14.84
N ASP A 17 5.31 -1.47 14.65
CA ASP A 17 4.89 -2.28 13.53
C ASP A 17 3.40 -2.59 13.60
N TYR A 18 2.93 -2.95 14.80
CA TYR A 18 1.52 -3.24 14.99
C TYR A 18 0.67 -2.00 14.73
N ILE A 19 1.11 -0.85 15.24
CA ILE A 19 0.37 0.40 15.08
C ILE A 19 0.28 0.78 13.61
N MET A 20 1.36 0.62 12.86
CA MET A 20 1.35 0.93 11.43
C MET A 20 0.41 0.02 10.67
N THR A 21 0.38 -1.27 11.01
CA THR A 21 -0.53 -2.21 10.37
C THR A 21 -1.98 -1.81 10.61
N LYS A 22 -2.31 -1.43 11.84
CA LYS A 22 -3.65 -0.97 12.16
C LYS A 22 -4.02 0.28 11.39
N ALA A 23 -3.07 1.20 11.26
CA ALA A 23 -3.33 2.42 10.51
C ALA A 23 -3.64 2.09 9.05
N LEU A 24 -2.91 1.17 8.45
CA LEU A 24 -3.15 0.79 7.07
C LEU A 24 -4.51 0.11 6.91
N GLU A 25 -4.90 -0.74 7.87
CA GLU A 25 -6.22 -1.35 7.84
C GLU A 25 -7.30 -0.28 7.80
N ARG A 26 -7.13 0.76 8.62
CA ARG A 26 -8.09 1.86 8.64
C ARG A 26 -8.08 2.62 7.31
N TYR A 27 -6.91 2.86 6.76
CA TYR A 27 -6.81 3.62 5.52
C TYR A 27 -7.40 2.85 4.33
N GLY A 28 -7.48 1.53 4.42
CA GLY A 28 -8.12 0.73 3.39
C GLY A 28 -9.58 1.12 3.20
N THR A 29 -10.21 1.69 4.21
CA THR A 29 -11.60 2.13 4.09
C THR A 29 -11.74 3.34 3.17
N TYR A 30 -10.65 4.04 2.88
CA TYR A 30 -10.67 5.18 1.96
C TYR A 30 -10.47 4.77 0.51
N ALA A 31 -10.15 3.50 0.25
CA ALA A 31 -9.95 3.03 -1.11
C ALA A 31 -11.29 3.02 -1.86
N ASP A 32 -11.26 3.47 -3.09
CA ASP A 32 -12.47 3.54 -3.91
C ASP A 32 -12.99 2.16 -4.27
N MET A 33 -12.11 1.18 -4.39
CA MET A 33 -12.46 -0.16 -4.87
C MET A 33 -11.74 -1.20 -4.03
N LYS A 34 -12.31 -2.39 -3.99
CA LYS A 34 -11.66 -3.52 -3.36
C LYS A 34 -10.41 -3.91 -4.12
N TRP A 35 -9.43 -4.43 -3.40
CA TRP A 35 -8.20 -4.91 -4.01
C TRP A 35 -8.49 -5.99 -5.06
N ASN A 36 -7.90 -5.82 -6.22
CA ASN A 36 -8.02 -6.77 -7.31
C ASN A 36 -6.62 -7.14 -7.76
N GLU A 37 -6.17 -8.32 -7.36
CA GLU A 37 -4.82 -8.77 -7.61
C GLU A 37 -4.52 -8.87 -9.11
N ALA A 38 -5.45 -9.42 -9.88
CA ALA A 38 -5.23 -9.58 -11.32
C ALA A 38 -5.06 -8.23 -12.01
N PHE A 39 -5.86 -7.25 -11.62
CA PHE A 39 -5.78 -5.92 -12.18
C PHE A 39 -4.43 -5.27 -11.84
N ALA A 40 -4.02 -5.38 -10.59
CA ALA A 40 -2.75 -4.79 -10.14
C ALA A 40 -1.57 -5.45 -10.87
N ARG A 41 -1.59 -6.75 -11.01
CA ARG A 41 -0.50 -7.46 -11.68
C ARG A 41 -0.45 -7.16 -13.17
N ARG A 42 -1.59 -6.85 -13.77
CA ARG A 42 -1.60 -6.43 -15.17
C ARG A 42 -0.83 -5.13 -15.33
N ILE A 43 -1.06 -4.16 -14.44
CA ILE A 43 -0.31 -2.90 -14.48
C ILE A 43 1.17 -3.17 -14.23
N MET A 44 1.49 -4.01 -13.25
CA MET A 44 2.85 -4.32 -12.88
C MET A 44 3.61 -4.95 -14.05
N ASN A 45 2.95 -5.82 -14.80
CA ASN A 45 3.60 -6.57 -15.88
C ASN A 45 3.72 -5.78 -17.18
N LYS A 46 2.88 -4.76 -17.35
CA LYS A 46 2.85 -4.02 -18.62
C LYS A 46 2.58 -2.54 -18.37
N PRO A 47 3.43 -1.86 -17.62
CA PRO A 47 3.22 -0.44 -17.36
C PRO A 47 3.63 0.40 -18.57
N ASP A 48 3.08 1.61 -18.67
CA ASP A 48 3.53 2.58 -19.66
C ASP A 48 4.94 3.03 -19.35
N TYR A 49 5.26 3.24 -18.08
CA TYR A 49 6.62 3.47 -17.65
C TYR A 49 6.76 3.19 -16.17
N ILE A 50 8.02 3.09 -15.71
CA ILE A 50 8.37 2.72 -14.36
C ILE A 50 9.30 3.78 -13.79
N ARG A 51 9.13 4.11 -12.51
CA ARG A 51 10.02 5.02 -11.79
C ARG A 51 10.37 4.42 -10.45
N PRO A 52 11.61 4.63 -9.97
CA PRO A 52 11.95 4.22 -8.61
C PRO A 52 11.13 5.03 -7.62
N PHE A 53 10.82 4.43 -6.47
CA PHE A 53 10.09 5.12 -5.42
C PHE A 53 11.03 5.39 -4.28
N ARG A 54 11.39 6.68 -4.11
CA ARG A 54 12.33 7.11 -3.08
C ARG A 54 13.64 6.30 -3.20
N HIS A 55 14.31 6.09 -2.09
CA HIS A 55 15.55 5.28 -2.05
C HIS A 55 15.27 3.97 -1.33
N CYS A 56 14.36 3.19 -1.88
CA CYS A 56 13.98 1.94 -1.24
C CYS A 56 13.74 0.88 -2.30
N HIS A 57 13.45 -0.34 -1.85
CA HIS A 57 13.22 -1.47 -2.75
C HIS A 57 11.78 -1.47 -3.23
N ALA A 58 11.37 -0.37 -3.81
CA ALA A 58 10.04 -0.20 -4.35
C ALA A 58 10.11 0.63 -5.61
N HIS A 59 9.11 0.47 -6.46
CA HIS A 59 9.02 1.28 -7.66
C HIS A 59 7.56 1.57 -7.98
N LEU A 60 7.35 2.51 -8.88
CA LEU A 60 6.02 2.92 -9.32
C LEU A 60 5.83 2.50 -10.76
N CYS A 61 4.65 1.93 -11.04
CA CYS A 61 4.26 1.58 -12.40
C CYS A 61 3.09 2.48 -12.78
N TYR A 62 3.22 3.17 -13.91
CA TYR A 62 2.22 4.12 -14.38
C TYR A 62 1.48 3.54 -15.57
N GLN A 63 0.15 3.65 -15.54
CA GLN A 63 -0.68 3.22 -16.67
C GLN A 63 -2.04 3.90 -16.58
N ASP A 64 -2.46 4.56 -17.65
CA ASP A 64 -3.83 5.10 -17.79
C ASP A 64 -4.29 5.93 -16.60
N GLY A 65 -3.44 6.83 -16.12
CA GLY A 65 -3.81 7.69 -15.00
C GLY A 65 -3.72 7.03 -13.65
N LEU A 66 -3.19 5.81 -13.59
CA LEU A 66 -3.03 5.08 -12.34
C LEU A 66 -1.55 4.95 -11.99
N ILE A 67 -1.27 4.93 -10.69
CA ILE A 67 0.07 4.77 -10.16
C ILE A 67 0.04 3.59 -9.22
N LEU A 68 0.76 2.54 -9.58
CA LEU A 68 0.84 1.33 -8.76
C LEU A 68 2.16 1.32 -8.01
N LEU A 69 2.09 1.13 -6.70
CA LEU A 69 3.28 0.91 -5.88
C LEU A 69 3.57 -0.58 -5.85
N VAL A 70 4.79 -0.94 -6.24
CA VAL A 70 5.28 -2.32 -6.15
C VAL A 70 6.40 -2.35 -5.14
N SER A 71 6.25 -3.18 -4.11
CA SER A 71 7.28 -3.39 -3.09
C SER A 71 7.96 -4.70 -3.38
N TYR A 72 9.26 -4.63 -3.69
CA TYR A 72 9.99 -5.79 -4.20
C TYR A 72 9.30 -6.27 -5.48
N ASN A 73 8.61 -7.38 -5.45
CA ASN A 73 7.87 -7.87 -6.62
C ASN A 73 6.38 -8.04 -6.33
N THR A 74 5.87 -7.32 -5.34
CA THR A 74 4.48 -7.46 -4.91
C THR A 74 3.75 -6.14 -5.09
N PRO A 75 2.63 -6.12 -5.83
CA PRO A 75 1.82 -4.91 -5.94
C PRO A 75 1.08 -4.68 -4.63
N VAL A 76 1.09 -3.44 -4.13
CA VAL A 76 0.56 -3.19 -2.79
C VAL A 76 -0.45 -2.05 -2.72
N ALA A 77 -0.42 -1.09 -3.64
CA ALA A 77 -1.38 0.03 -3.58
C ALA A 77 -1.49 0.69 -4.94
N ILE A 78 -2.65 1.23 -5.24
CA ILE A 78 -2.89 1.95 -6.49
C ILE A 78 -3.51 3.30 -6.17
N ALA A 79 -2.90 4.36 -6.69
CA ALA A 79 -3.41 5.72 -6.58
C ALA A 79 -3.79 6.23 -7.96
N GLY A 80 -4.75 7.15 -8.01
CA GLY A 80 -5.05 7.87 -9.24
C GLY A 80 -4.27 9.17 -9.30
N TYR A 81 -4.10 9.73 -10.49
CA TYR A 81 -3.38 10.99 -10.67
C TYR A 81 -4.05 12.15 -9.93
N THR A 82 -5.34 12.02 -9.63
CA THR A 82 -6.06 13.07 -8.92
C THR A 82 -5.82 13.05 -7.42
N GLY A 83 -5.03 12.11 -6.92
CA GLY A 83 -4.73 12.03 -5.50
C GLY A 83 -5.68 11.14 -4.72
N ARG A 84 -6.41 10.26 -5.40
CA ARG A 84 -7.29 9.33 -4.72
C ARG A 84 -6.59 8.00 -4.50
N LEU A 85 -6.90 7.37 -3.39
CA LEU A 85 -6.50 5.99 -3.17
C LEU A 85 -7.53 5.10 -3.85
N ILE A 86 -7.10 4.38 -4.88
CA ILE A 86 -8.02 3.55 -5.66
C ILE A 86 -8.15 2.18 -5.03
N MET A 87 -7.03 1.53 -4.74
CA MET A 87 -7.01 0.19 -4.13
C MET A 87 -5.87 0.08 -3.16
N LEU A 88 -6.07 -0.68 -2.10
CA LEU A 88 -5.00 -0.98 -1.14
C LEU A 88 -5.03 -2.47 -0.87
N ASN A 89 -3.88 -3.12 -1.07
CA ASN A 89 -3.75 -4.56 -0.84
C ASN A 89 -3.95 -4.84 0.66
N PRO A 90 -4.92 -5.68 1.02
CA PRO A 90 -5.23 -5.90 2.44
C PRO A 90 -4.30 -6.88 3.14
N GLU A 91 -3.32 -7.43 2.44
CA GLU A 91 -2.40 -8.37 3.07
C GLU A 91 -1.58 -7.71 4.17
N ARG A 92 -1.09 -8.53 5.06
CA ARG A 92 -0.22 -8.08 6.13
C ARG A 92 1.21 -8.16 5.63
N PHE A 93 1.85 -7.01 5.54
CA PHE A 93 3.19 -6.92 4.98
C PHE A 93 4.24 -6.72 6.07
N SER A 94 5.50 -6.87 5.68
CA SER A 94 6.62 -6.59 6.56
C SER A 94 6.61 -5.12 6.97
N ASN A 95 7.39 -4.80 8.00
CA ASN A 95 7.52 -3.44 8.46
C ASN A 95 8.06 -2.54 7.35
N THR A 96 9.01 -3.04 6.57
CA THR A 96 9.57 -2.28 5.45
C THR A 96 8.50 -1.94 4.42
N THR A 97 7.75 -2.93 3.98
CA THR A 97 6.69 -2.71 2.99
C THR A 97 5.59 -1.79 3.54
N THR A 98 5.23 -1.97 4.80
CA THR A 98 4.22 -1.13 5.44
C THR A 98 4.65 0.33 5.44
N ARG A 99 5.93 0.58 5.70
CA ARG A 99 6.47 1.94 5.68
C ARG A 99 6.43 2.52 4.26
N GLN A 100 6.73 1.71 3.27
CA GLN A 100 6.67 2.15 1.88
C GLN A 100 5.25 2.53 1.48
N ILE A 101 4.26 1.74 1.90
CA ILE A 101 2.86 2.07 1.64
C ILE A 101 2.50 3.39 2.29
N ARG A 102 2.93 3.61 3.53
CA ARG A 102 2.64 4.86 4.23
C ARG A 102 3.22 6.06 3.48
N TRP A 103 4.45 5.96 3.01
CA TRP A 103 5.06 7.02 2.22
C TRP A 103 4.29 7.27 0.93
N PHE A 104 3.83 6.19 0.28
CA PHE A 104 3.06 6.29 -0.94
C PHE A 104 1.75 7.04 -0.70
N LEU A 105 1.07 6.73 0.40
CA LEU A 105 -0.16 7.43 0.75
C LEU A 105 0.10 8.92 0.98
N GLN A 106 1.21 9.25 1.60
CA GLN A 106 1.60 10.64 1.83
C GLN A 106 1.92 11.36 0.52
N ASP A 107 2.61 10.69 -0.38
CA ASP A 107 3.12 11.32 -1.59
C ASP A 107 2.07 11.43 -2.69
N PHE A 108 1.20 10.45 -2.80
CA PHE A 108 0.31 10.33 -3.96
C PHE A 108 -1.17 10.34 -3.62
N CYS A 109 -1.54 10.16 -2.38
CA CYS A 109 -2.93 10.16 -1.97
C CYS A 109 -3.16 11.32 -1.01
N LYS A 110 -4.32 11.95 -1.09
CA LYS A 110 -4.61 13.09 -0.22
C LYS A 110 -5.16 12.60 1.12
N ILE A 111 -4.45 11.66 1.71
CA ILE A 111 -4.76 11.14 3.03
C ILE A 111 -3.74 11.74 3.98
N ASN A 112 -4.19 12.61 4.85
CA ASN A 112 -3.32 13.26 5.80
C ASN A 112 -3.08 12.38 7.00
N ASN A 113 -1.86 12.43 7.53
CA ASN A 113 -1.47 11.69 8.74
C ASN A 113 -1.73 10.20 8.61
N PRO A 114 -1.21 9.59 7.55
CA PRO A 114 -1.37 8.15 7.42
C PRO A 114 -0.58 7.37 8.47
#